data_8562e9fb3943df8ea8effa0429fd2ad6
#
_entry.id   8562e9fb3943df8ea8effa0429fd2ad6
#
_cell.length_a   1.000
_cell.length_b   1.000
_cell.length_c   1.000
_cell.angle_alpha   90.00
_cell.angle_beta   90.00
_cell.angle_gamma   90.00
#
_symmetry.space_group_name_H-M   'P 1'
#
loop_
_entity.id
_entity.type
_entity.pdbx_description
1 polymer ?
#
loop_
_entity_poly.entity_id
_entity_poly.type
_entity_poly.pdbx_seq_one_letter_code
_entity_poly.pdbx_strand_id
1 'polypeptide(L)'
;MHLLLRKEKMQLENVITKLLRFINTRTEALSVTVTSGGVDTMEKYQYIIGQINALEATRQELSNLLEDKEQNGKGTVIDIKTKQ
;
A
#
# COMPACT_ATOMS: atom_id res chain seq x y z
N MET A 1 28.30 -5.78 -9.45
CA MET A 1 27.67 -4.74 -8.67
C MET A 1 26.28 -4.41 -9.18
N HIS A 2 26.17 -4.09 -10.45
CA HIS A 2 24.87 -3.73 -11.01
C HIS A 2 23.85 -4.84 -10.87
N LEU A 3 24.27 -6.07 -11.05
CA LEU A 3 23.36 -7.19 -10.94
C LEU A 3 22.80 -7.33 -9.54
N LEU A 4 23.62 -7.12 -8.54
CA LEU A 4 23.16 -7.21 -7.17
C LEU A 4 22.15 -6.14 -6.85
N LEU A 5 22.43 -4.93 -7.30
CA LEU A 5 21.49 -3.83 -7.06
C LEU A 5 20.16 -4.07 -7.73
N ARG A 6 20.18 -4.63 -8.93
CA ARG A 6 18.93 -4.95 -9.61
C ARG A 6 18.13 -6.00 -8.87
N LYS A 7 18.81 -7.03 -8.39
CA LYS A 7 18.13 -8.06 -7.64
C LYS A 7 17.47 -7.51 -6.40
N GLU A 8 18.20 -6.66 -5.70
CA GLU A 8 17.64 -6.07 -4.48
C GLU A 8 16.44 -5.21 -4.78
N LYS A 9 16.50 -4.44 -5.86
CA LYS A 9 15.36 -3.63 -6.27
C LYS A 9 14.14 -4.49 -6.59
N MET A 10 14.36 -5.54 -7.34
CA MET A 10 13.26 -6.42 -7.72
C MET A 10 12.67 -7.11 -6.52
N GLN A 11 13.51 -7.52 -5.58
CA GLN A 11 13.02 -8.15 -4.37
C GLN A 11 12.19 -7.19 -3.54
N LEU A 12 12.64 -5.95 -3.46
CA LEU A 12 11.90 -4.95 -2.70
C LEU A 12 10.56 -4.66 -3.34
N GLU A 13 10.53 -4.54 -4.65
CA GLU A 13 9.27 -4.33 -5.34
C GLU A 13 8.33 -5.51 -5.17
N ASN A 14 8.88 -6.72 -5.16
CA ASN A 14 8.07 -7.91 -4.92
C ASN A 14 7.47 -7.90 -3.51
N VAL A 15 8.26 -7.51 -2.54
CA VAL A 15 7.78 -7.45 -1.16
C VAL A 15 6.64 -6.43 -1.05
N ILE A 16 6.84 -5.27 -1.64
CA ILE A 16 5.81 -4.23 -1.59
C ILE A 16 4.54 -4.71 -2.27
N THR A 17 4.67 -5.36 -3.41
CA THR A 17 3.50 -5.86 -4.14
C THR A 17 2.75 -6.89 -3.31
N LYS A 18 3.48 -7.76 -2.62
CA LYS A 18 2.83 -8.76 -1.78
C LYS A 18 2.14 -8.12 -0.60
N LEU A 19 2.74 -7.09 -0.03
CA LEU A 19 2.11 -6.35 1.06
C LEU A 19 0.83 -5.67 0.59
N LEU A 20 0.87 -5.06 -0.59
CA LEU A 20 -0.33 -4.44 -1.13
C LEU A 20 -1.44 -5.45 -1.33
N ARG A 21 -1.09 -6.63 -1.81
CA ARG A 21 -2.08 -7.68 -1.98
C ARG A 21 -2.67 -8.12 -0.65
N PHE A 22 -1.81 -8.26 0.36
CA PHE A 22 -2.27 -8.62 1.68
C PHE A 22 -3.22 -7.57 2.23
N ILE A 23 -2.86 -6.30 2.08
CA ILE A 23 -3.67 -5.22 2.59
C ILE A 23 -5.03 -5.20 1.89
N ASN A 24 -5.04 -5.37 0.57
CA ASN A 24 -6.30 -5.39 -0.17
C ASN A 24 -7.19 -6.55 0.27
N THR A 25 -6.60 -7.71 0.46
CA THR A 25 -7.36 -8.87 0.90
C THR A 25 -7.95 -8.63 2.30
N ARG A 26 -7.17 -8.06 3.17
CA ARG A 26 -7.61 -7.78 4.53
C ARG A 26 -8.73 -6.74 4.53
N THR A 27 -8.56 -5.69 3.75
CA THR A 27 -9.57 -4.64 3.68
C THR A 27 -10.88 -5.20 3.13
N GLU A 28 -10.79 -6.05 2.14
CA GLU A 28 -11.98 -6.64 1.56
C GLU A 28 -12.70 -7.53 2.56
N ALA A 29 -11.94 -8.31 3.31
CA ALA A 29 -12.55 -9.18 4.32
C ALA A 29 -13.26 -8.35 5.38
N LEU A 30 -12.67 -7.25 5.79
CA LEU A 30 -13.30 -6.37 6.78
C LEU A 30 -14.56 -5.73 6.20
N SER A 31 -14.52 -5.33 4.95
CA SER A 31 -15.68 -4.74 4.30
C SER A 31 -16.84 -5.74 4.21
N VAL A 32 -16.52 -6.97 3.88
CA VAL A 32 -17.53 -8.01 3.82
C VAL A 32 -18.17 -8.22 5.18
N THR A 33 -17.36 -8.20 6.23
CA THR A 33 -17.89 -8.37 7.58
C THR A 33 -18.93 -7.29 7.90
N VAL A 34 -18.64 -6.05 7.51
CA VAL A 34 -19.55 -4.94 7.77
C VAL A 34 -20.84 -5.09 6.96
N THR A 35 -20.69 -5.41 5.68
CA THR A 35 -21.85 -5.43 4.79
C THR A 35 -22.70 -6.69 4.92
N SER A 36 -22.15 -7.74 5.48
CA SER A 36 -22.89 -9.01 5.60
C SER A 36 -23.64 -9.15 6.91
N GLY A 37 -23.63 -8.09 7.73
CA GLY A 37 -24.36 -8.16 8.99
C GLY A 37 -23.57 -8.75 10.12
N GLY A 38 -22.26 -8.92 9.95
CA GLY A 38 -21.42 -9.44 11.01
C GLY A 38 -21.13 -8.44 12.11
N VAL A 39 -21.64 -7.22 11.98
CA VAL A 39 -21.44 -6.16 12.95
C VAL A 39 -22.78 -5.78 13.54
N ASP A 40 -22.89 -5.93 14.85
CA ASP A 40 -24.17 -5.71 15.52
C ASP A 40 -24.15 -4.56 16.52
N THR A 41 -23.03 -3.90 16.68
CA THR A 41 -22.94 -2.75 17.58
C THR A 41 -22.17 -1.63 16.91
N MET A 42 -22.43 -0.40 17.35
CA MET A 42 -21.72 0.76 16.84
C MET A 42 -20.24 0.67 17.17
N GLU A 43 -19.92 0.13 18.34
CA GLU A 43 -18.53 0.02 18.74
C GLU A 43 -17.75 -0.91 17.80
N LYS A 44 -18.36 -2.04 17.46
CA LYS A 44 -17.71 -2.96 16.53
C LYS A 44 -17.58 -2.32 15.15
N TYR A 45 -18.60 -1.61 14.74
CA TYR A 45 -18.58 -0.94 13.46
C TYR A 45 -17.44 0.06 13.41
N GLN A 46 -17.31 0.89 14.42
CA GLN A 46 -16.27 1.91 14.44
C GLN A 46 -14.88 1.28 14.50
N TYR A 47 -14.75 0.17 15.22
CA TYR A 47 -13.49 -0.52 15.30
C TYR A 47 -13.06 -1.03 13.93
N ILE A 48 -13.97 -1.62 13.20
CA ILE A 48 -13.65 -2.16 11.87
C ILE A 48 -13.37 -1.03 10.89
N ILE A 49 -14.16 0.02 10.93
CA ILE A 49 -13.93 1.16 10.04
C ILE A 49 -12.56 1.77 10.33
N GLY A 50 -12.16 1.84 11.60
CA GLY A 50 -10.83 2.32 11.93
C GLY A 50 -9.74 1.46 11.33
N GLN A 51 -9.92 0.15 11.35
CA GLN A 51 -8.96 -0.74 10.73
C GLN A 51 -8.87 -0.54 9.22
N ILE A 52 -10.03 -0.41 8.58
CA ILE A 52 -10.07 -0.20 7.15
C ILE A 52 -9.35 1.11 6.80
N ASN A 53 -9.61 2.16 7.56
CA ASN A 53 -8.97 3.44 7.31
C ASN A 53 -7.46 3.36 7.47
N ALA A 54 -7.01 2.67 8.49
CA ALA A 54 -5.58 2.51 8.71
C ALA A 54 -4.92 1.71 7.59
N LEU A 55 -5.60 0.67 7.14
CA LEU A 55 -5.08 -0.14 6.05
C LEU A 55 -5.05 0.65 4.75
N GLU A 56 -6.07 1.47 4.52
CA GLU A 56 -6.09 2.31 3.32
C GLU A 56 -4.95 3.32 3.34
N ALA A 57 -4.70 3.94 4.49
CA ALA A 57 -3.60 4.88 4.59
C ALA A 57 -2.26 4.18 4.33
N THR A 58 -2.11 2.98 4.87
CA THR A 58 -0.89 2.22 4.67
C THR A 58 -0.75 1.81 3.21
N ARG A 59 -1.84 1.40 2.59
CA ARG A 59 -1.81 1.03 1.18
C ARG A 59 -1.38 2.22 0.33
N GLN A 60 -1.93 3.38 0.62
CA GLN A 60 -1.60 4.57 -0.14
C GLN A 60 -0.12 4.90 0.00
N GLU A 61 0.41 4.76 1.21
CA GLU A 61 1.83 5.05 1.43
C GLU A 61 2.71 4.07 0.68
N LEU A 62 2.36 2.79 0.69
CA LEU A 62 3.13 1.80 -0.03
C LEU A 62 3.11 2.06 -1.53
N SER A 63 1.96 2.46 -2.05
CA SER A 63 1.86 2.82 -3.46
C SER A 63 2.74 4.02 -3.78
N ASN A 64 2.73 5.01 -2.90
CA ASN A 64 3.58 6.19 -3.10
C ASN A 64 5.05 5.82 -3.10
N LEU A 65 5.44 4.95 -2.20
CA LEU A 65 6.83 4.53 -2.14
C LEU A 65 7.24 3.77 -3.39
N LEU A 66 6.35 2.96 -3.91
CA LEU A 66 6.63 2.22 -5.12
C LEU A 66 6.79 3.16 -6.31
N GLU A 67 5.92 4.15 -6.41
CA GLU A 67 6.01 5.15 -7.47
C GLU A 67 7.29 5.96 -7.36
N ASP A 68 7.65 6.37 -6.16
CA ASP A 68 8.89 7.12 -5.96
C ASP A 68 10.08 6.31 -6.45
N LYS A 69 10.09 5.04 -6.14
CA LYS A 69 11.18 4.19 -6.54
C LYS A 69 11.27 4.08 -8.04
N GLU A 70 10.14 3.96 -8.70
CA GLU A 70 10.11 3.87 -10.15
C GLU A 70 10.57 5.15 -10.80
N GLN A 71 10.12 6.28 -10.27
CA GLN A 71 10.50 7.57 -10.81
C GLN A 71 12.00 7.83 -10.64
N ASN A 72 12.53 7.48 -9.48
CA ASN A 72 13.95 7.64 -9.23
C ASN A 72 14.78 6.84 -10.22
N GLY A 73 14.26 5.69 -10.63
CA GLY A 73 14.95 4.88 -11.59
C GLY A 73 14.88 5.40 -13.00
N LYS A 74 13.95 6.32 -13.28
CA LYS A 74 13.72 6.77 -14.63
C LYS A 74 14.33 8.12 -14.94
N GLY A 75 14.41 9.01 -13.99
CA GLY A 75 14.91 10.32 -14.30
C GLY A 75 14.65 11.29 -13.19
N THR A 76 15.52 11.28 -12.24
CA THR A 76 15.39 12.12 -11.07
C THR A 76 15.43 13.60 -11.39
N VAL A 77 16.11 13.94 -12.44
CA VAL A 77 16.30 15.35 -12.77
C VAL A 77 14.96 16.02 -13.06
N ILE A 78 14.10 15.30 -13.70
CA ILE A 78 12.80 15.86 -14.05
C ILE A 78 11.98 16.12 -12.80
N ASP A 79 12.08 15.23 -11.84
CA ASP A 79 11.38 15.40 -10.59
C ASP A 79 11.74 16.68 -9.90
N ILE A 80 13.01 16.97 -9.86
CA ILE A 80 13.48 18.15 -9.17
C ILE A 80 12.86 19.39 -9.78
N LYS A 81 12.75 19.41 -11.09
CA LYS A 81 12.17 20.56 -11.76
C LYS A 81 10.70 20.73 -11.47
N THR A 82 9.99 19.64 -11.46
CA THR A 82 8.55 19.72 -11.29
C THR A 82 8.15 20.15 -9.91
N LYS A 83 9.04 20.05 -8.98
CA LYS A 83 8.74 20.48 -7.62
C LYS A 83 8.68 21.97 -7.47
N GLN A 84 9.11 22.68 -8.46
CA GLN A 84 9.01 24.13 -8.44
C GLN A 84 7.57 24.59 -8.55
#